data_64c9f8f29b784fd3490fe897f9e8f47e
#
_entry.id   64c9f8f29b784fd3490fe897f9e8f47e
#
_cell.length_a   1.000
_cell.length_b   1.000
_cell.length_c   1.000
_cell.angle_alpha   90.00
_cell.angle_beta   90.00
_cell.angle_gamma   90.00
#
_symmetry.space_group_name_H-M   'P 1'
#
loop_
_entity.id
_entity.type
_entity.pdbx_description
1 polymer ?
#
loop_
_entity_poly.entity_id
_entity_poly.type
_entity_poly.pdbx_seq_one_letter_code
_entity_poly.pdbx_strand_id
1 'polypeptide(L)'
;MEIPWGQIFLWLHITIVTACAVRVLYKQHNIGTAFAWLIVLFVFPILGAGLYLLIGEPRLGTARAKRTVEMNRFYRDFAERYLADSQLQMSREMANRYHGISRMAAQSTGLAATNSNAMTLLNSTDSIVDAILADINQAQQSCLLAFYIIEPQGKIETLLDAVIAASKRGVDCMILADAVGSKNFFDSDWVAKLRRAGVEVHAALPVGLWRTLFTRADLRNHRKILIVDKKIGYTGSFNLVDPRFFKQNAGVGE
;
A
#
# COMPACT_ATOMS: atom_id res chain seq x y z
N MET A 1 -0.08 -47.66 -36.35
CA MET A 1 -1.13 -46.63 -36.04
C MET A 1 -0.38 -45.37 -35.68
N GLU A 2 -0.23 -44.44 -36.60
CA GLU A 2 0.48 -43.17 -36.32
C GLU A 2 -0.40 -42.30 -35.43
N ILE A 3 0.16 -41.82 -34.36
CA ILE A 3 -0.55 -40.92 -33.44
C ILE A 3 -0.76 -39.60 -34.16
N PRO A 4 -2.00 -39.09 -34.29
CA PRO A 4 -2.29 -37.85 -35.06
C PRO A 4 -1.90 -36.62 -34.20
N TRP A 5 -0.62 -36.40 -34.00
CA TRP A 5 -0.09 -35.33 -33.17
C TRP A 5 -0.66 -33.96 -33.50
N GLY A 6 -0.87 -33.64 -34.79
CA GLY A 6 -1.45 -32.35 -35.21
C GLY A 6 -2.86 -32.13 -34.68
N GLN A 7 -3.71 -33.19 -34.67
CA GLN A 7 -5.07 -33.09 -34.11
C GLN A 7 -5.05 -32.95 -32.58
N ILE A 8 -4.14 -33.67 -31.91
CA ILE A 8 -4.00 -33.56 -30.46
C ILE A 8 -3.57 -32.14 -30.05
N PHE A 9 -2.60 -31.56 -30.75
CA PHE A 9 -2.17 -30.18 -30.49
C PHE A 9 -3.29 -29.17 -30.76
N LEU A 10 -4.08 -29.35 -31.82
CA LEU A 10 -5.21 -28.49 -32.12
C LEU A 10 -6.28 -28.50 -31.00
N TRP A 11 -6.66 -29.70 -30.59
CA TRP A 11 -7.68 -29.84 -29.52
C TRP A 11 -7.18 -29.31 -28.19
N LEU A 12 -5.93 -29.58 -27.82
CA LEU A 12 -5.30 -29.03 -26.61
C LEU A 12 -5.30 -27.49 -26.64
N HIS A 13 -4.93 -26.92 -27.78
CA HIS A 13 -4.94 -25.48 -28.00
C HIS A 13 -6.34 -24.88 -27.81
N ILE A 14 -7.35 -25.41 -28.51
CA ILE A 14 -8.73 -24.95 -28.41
C ILE A 14 -9.21 -25.04 -26.95
N THR A 15 -8.89 -26.14 -26.27
CA THR A 15 -9.30 -26.34 -24.87
C THR A 15 -8.68 -25.30 -23.94
N ILE A 16 -7.36 -25.02 -24.07
CA ILE A 16 -6.67 -24.02 -23.24
C ILE A 16 -7.25 -22.62 -23.47
N VAL A 17 -7.41 -22.23 -24.74
CA VAL A 17 -7.96 -20.90 -25.08
C VAL A 17 -9.39 -20.73 -24.57
N THR A 18 -10.23 -21.74 -24.79
CA THR A 18 -11.61 -21.72 -24.31
C THR A 18 -11.69 -21.65 -22.78
N ALA A 19 -10.90 -22.47 -22.10
CA ALA A 19 -10.84 -22.44 -20.62
C ALA A 19 -10.37 -21.07 -20.10
N CYS A 20 -9.35 -20.48 -20.72
CA CYS A 20 -8.88 -19.15 -20.35
C CYS A 20 -9.94 -18.07 -20.67
N ALA A 21 -10.61 -18.14 -21.81
CA ALA A 21 -11.66 -17.18 -22.18
C ALA A 21 -12.85 -17.24 -21.20
N VAL A 22 -13.33 -18.43 -20.87
CA VAL A 22 -14.37 -18.61 -19.84
C VAL A 22 -13.91 -18.07 -18.49
N ARG A 23 -12.66 -18.31 -18.12
CA ARG A 23 -12.10 -17.81 -16.88
C ARG A 23 -11.98 -16.28 -16.86
N VAL A 24 -11.59 -15.64 -17.98
CA VAL A 24 -11.60 -14.18 -18.14
C VAL A 24 -12.98 -13.61 -17.89
N LEU A 25 -14.00 -14.15 -18.54
CA LEU A 25 -15.38 -13.68 -18.39
C LEU A 25 -15.91 -13.86 -16.97
N TYR A 26 -15.54 -14.95 -16.31
CA TYR A 26 -15.99 -15.23 -14.95
C TYR A 26 -15.31 -14.37 -13.90
N LYS A 27 -14.00 -14.04 -14.09
CA LYS A 27 -13.18 -13.37 -13.08
C LYS A 27 -13.05 -11.86 -13.25
N GLN A 28 -13.28 -11.32 -14.44
CA GLN A 28 -13.11 -9.89 -14.69
C GLN A 28 -14.40 -9.12 -14.39
N HIS A 29 -14.28 -8.12 -13.55
CA HIS A 29 -15.38 -7.20 -13.25
C HIS A 29 -15.38 -5.96 -14.15
N ASN A 30 -14.26 -5.65 -14.83
CA ASN A 30 -14.13 -4.54 -15.76
C ASN A 30 -14.22 -5.04 -17.20
N ILE A 31 -15.25 -4.59 -17.91
CA ILE A 31 -15.55 -5.01 -19.29
C ILE A 31 -14.36 -4.74 -20.22
N GLY A 32 -13.75 -3.55 -20.14
CA GLY A 32 -12.59 -3.18 -21.00
C GLY A 32 -11.39 -4.12 -20.80
N THR A 33 -11.09 -4.48 -19.56
CA THR A 33 -10.00 -5.42 -19.25
C THR A 33 -10.32 -6.83 -19.74
N ALA A 34 -11.58 -7.28 -19.60
CA ALA A 34 -11.99 -8.57 -20.12
C ALA A 34 -11.84 -8.65 -21.65
N PHE A 35 -12.31 -7.63 -22.38
CA PHE A 35 -12.14 -7.54 -23.83
C PHE A 35 -10.66 -7.53 -24.25
N ALA A 36 -9.82 -6.77 -23.58
CA ALA A 36 -8.39 -6.73 -23.87
C ALA A 36 -7.75 -8.13 -23.74
N TRP A 37 -8.07 -8.87 -22.68
CA TRP A 37 -7.58 -10.24 -22.50
C TRP A 37 -8.14 -11.22 -23.52
N LEU A 38 -9.41 -11.10 -23.91
CA LEU A 38 -10.00 -11.94 -24.97
C LEU A 38 -9.31 -11.71 -26.32
N ILE A 39 -8.98 -10.45 -26.65
CA ILE A 39 -8.23 -10.12 -27.87
C ILE A 39 -6.81 -10.73 -27.81
N VAL A 40 -6.10 -10.59 -26.70
CA VAL A 40 -4.77 -11.18 -26.51
C VAL A 40 -4.80 -12.71 -26.63
N LEU A 41 -5.79 -13.36 -26.04
CA LEU A 41 -6.00 -14.81 -26.16
C LEU A 41 -6.33 -15.26 -27.57
N PHE A 42 -7.07 -14.45 -28.32
CA PHE A 42 -7.42 -14.74 -29.71
C PHE A 42 -6.24 -14.58 -30.65
N VAL A 43 -5.46 -13.51 -30.51
CA VAL A 43 -4.31 -13.19 -31.38
C VAL A 43 -3.07 -14.04 -31.04
N PHE A 44 -2.82 -14.26 -29.76
CA PHE A 44 -1.65 -15.01 -29.27
C PHE A 44 -2.09 -16.11 -28.28
N PRO A 45 -2.71 -17.20 -28.74
CA PRO A 45 -3.41 -18.11 -27.86
C PRO A 45 -2.55 -18.70 -26.74
N ILE A 46 -1.41 -19.32 -27.05
CA ILE A 46 -0.53 -19.96 -26.06
C ILE A 46 0.19 -18.90 -25.21
N LEU A 47 0.77 -17.90 -25.86
CA LEU A 47 1.48 -16.81 -25.17
C LEU A 47 0.49 -15.98 -24.34
N GLY A 48 -0.67 -15.66 -24.90
CA GLY A 48 -1.74 -14.94 -24.23
C GLY A 48 -2.29 -15.71 -23.01
N ALA A 49 -2.48 -17.01 -23.12
CA ALA A 49 -2.86 -17.85 -21.99
C ALA A 49 -1.80 -17.84 -20.89
N GLY A 50 -0.52 -17.96 -21.24
CA GLY A 50 0.60 -17.84 -20.31
C GLY A 50 0.63 -16.48 -19.61
N LEU A 51 0.54 -15.39 -20.38
CA LEU A 51 0.51 -14.03 -19.84
C LEU A 51 -0.73 -13.81 -18.95
N TYR A 52 -1.91 -14.26 -19.37
CA TYR A 52 -3.12 -14.16 -18.56
C TYR A 52 -2.98 -14.90 -17.22
N LEU A 53 -2.42 -16.11 -17.23
CA LEU A 53 -2.18 -16.87 -16.02
C LEU A 53 -1.15 -16.22 -15.09
N LEU A 54 -0.17 -15.48 -15.63
CA LEU A 54 0.85 -14.79 -14.84
C LEU A 54 0.37 -13.47 -14.25
N ILE A 55 -0.30 -12.63 -15.05
CA ILE A 55 -0.61 -11.24 -14.68
C ILE A 55 -2.09 -10.88 -14.84
N GLY A 56 -2.91 -11.69 -15.50
CA GLY A 56 -4.31 -11.39 -15.81
C GLY A 56 -5.22 -11.33 -14.59
N GLU A 57 -4.91 -12.04 -13.52
CA GLU A 57 -5.73 -12.08 -12.32
C GLU A 57 -5.01 -11.44 -11.10
N PRO A 58 -5.71 -10.64 -10.28
CA PRO A 58 -5.15 -10.15 -9.03
C PRO A 58 -5.05 -11.30 -8.00
N ARG A 59 -3.96 -12.07 -8.05
CA ARG A 59 -3.70 -13.14 -7.09
C ARG A 59 -3.08 -12.54 -5.83
N LEU A 60 -3.92 -12.23 -4.85
CA LEU A 60 -3.48 -11.69 -3.56
C LEU A 60 -2.79 -12.73 -2.66
N GLY A 61 -2.80 -14.00 -3.04
CA GLY A 61 -2.32 -15.11 -2.21
C GLY A 61 -3.27 -15.42 -1.04
N THR A 62 -3.49 -16.71 -0.77
CA THR A 62 -4.42 -17.17 0.28
C THR A 62 -4.01 -16.70 1.69
N ALA A 63 -2.72 -16.63 1.97
CA ALA A 63 -2.20 -16.12 3.24
C ALA A 63 -2.50 -14.62 3.45
N ARG A 64 -2.42 -13.81 2.38
CA ARG A 64 -2.75 -12.40 2.44
C ARG A 64 -4.24 -12.17 2.61
N ALA A 65 -5.07 -12.94 1.92
CA ALA A 65 -6.53 -12.88 2.07
C ALA A 65 -6.96 -13.26 3.51
N LYS A 66 -6.37 -14.32 4.10
CA LYS A 66 -6.62 -14.70 5.49
C LYS A 66 -6.23 -13.59 6.47
N ARG A 67 -5.02 -13.02 6.33
CA ARG A 67 -4.58 -11.89 7.17
C ARG A 67 -5.50 -10.67 7.04
N THR A 68 -6.01 -10.38 5.85
CA THR A 68 -6.96 -9.27 5.66
C THR A 68 -8.26 -9.52 6.43
N VAL A 69 -8.78 -10.76 6.43
CA VAL A 69 -9.99 -11.11 7.20
C VAL A 69 -9.74 -10.99 8.70
N GLU A 70 -8.60 -11.46 9.20
CA GLU A 70 -8.20 -11.34 10.62
C GLU A 70 -8.04 -9.87 11.03
N MET A 71 -7.36 -9.08 10.21
CA MET A 71 -7.20 -7.64 10.43
C MET A 71 -8.54 -6.91 10.42
N ASN A 72 -9.46 -7.25 9.50
CA ASN A 72 -10.80 -6.64 9.46
C ASN A 72 -11.63 -6.97 10.71
N ARG A 73 -11.44 -8.14 11.32
CA ARG A 73 -12.04 -8.44 12.64
C ARG A 73 -11.44 -7.57 13.73
N PHE A 74 -10.11 -7.52 13.81
CA PHE A 74 -9.40 -6.67 14.77
C PHE A 74 -9.83 -5.20 14.66
N TYR A 75 -9.91 -4.66 13.43
CA TYR A 75 -10.36 -3.27 13.22
C TYR A 75 -11.81 -3.05 13.61
N ARG A 76 -12.70 -4.00 13.41
CA ARG A 76 -14.09 -3.90 13.89
C ARG A 76 -14.16 -3.91 15.41
N ASP A 77 -13.51 -4.84 16.08
CA ASP A 77 -13.48 -4.92 17.53
C ASP A 77 -12.84 -3.67 18.15
N PHE A 78 -11.79 -3.15 17.52
CA PHE A 78 -11.16 -1.88 17.89
C PHE A 78 -12.12 -0.70 17.70
N ALA A 79 -12.78 -0.62 16.55
CA ALA A 79 -13.74 0.43 16.25
C ALA A 79 -14.93 0.41 17.21
N GLU A 80 -15.47 -0.75 17.51
CA GLU A 80 -16.57 -0.90 18.49
C GLU A 80 -16.17 -0.43 19.88
N ARG A 81 -14.95 -0.73 20.33
CA ARG A 81 -14.45 -0.30 21.65
C ARG A 81 -14.13 1.20 21.72
N TYR A 82 -13.45 1.73 20.70
CA TYR A 82 -13.04 3.14 20.68
C TYR A 82 -14.18 4.09 20.30
N LEU A 83 -15.09 3.65 19.44
CA LEU A 83 -16.22 4.46 18.98
C LEU A 83 -17.47 4.28 19.88
N ALA A 84 -17.42 3.41 20.87
CA ALA A 84 -18.43 3.36 21.94
C ALA A 84 -18.45 4.65 22.78
N ASP A 85 -17.34 5.43 22.77
CA ASP A 85 -17.32 6.74 23.38
C ASP A 85 -18.17 7.72 22.56
N SER A 86 -19.29 8.14 23.16
CA SER A 86 -20.26 9.05 22.53
C SER A 86 -19.67 10.41 22.13
N GLN A 87 -18.57 10.82 22.75
CA GLN A 87 -17.88 12.09 22.43
C GLN A 87 -17.15 12.03 21.09
N LEU A 88 -16.76 10.84 20.62
CA LEU A 88 -16.09 10.65 19.33
C LEU A 88 -17.06 10.46 18.17
N GLN A 89 -18.34 10.25 18.44
CA GLN A 89 -19.35 10.05 17.40
C GLN A 89 -19.75 11.37 16.76
N MET A 90 -19.96 11.34 15.45
CA MET A 90 -20.48 12.47 14.71
C MET A 90 -21.83 12.95 15.30
N SER A 91 -22.02 14.27 15.44
CA SER A 91 -23.28 14.81 15.95
C SER A 91 -24.47 14.34 15.10
N ARG A 92 -25.66 14.23 15.72
CA ARG A 92 -26.88 13.80 15.01
C ARG A 92 -27.21 14.68 13.80
N GLU A 93 -26.97 15.98 13.91
CA GLU A 93 -27.21 16.93 12.83
C GLU A 93 -26.26 16.66 11.62
N MET A 94 -24.96 16.50 11.87
CA MET A 94 -23.97 16.13 10.87
C MET A 94 -24.24 14.73 10.30
N ALA A 95 -24.61 13.79 11.15
CA ALA A 95 -24.97 12.45 10.72
C ALA A 95 -26.17 12.44 9.76
N ASN A 96 -27.19 13.24 10.03
CA ASN A 96 -28.35 13.37 9.16
C ASN A 96 -28.01 14.08 7.83
N ARG A 97 -27.21 15.15 7.87
CA ARG A 97 -26.83 15.92 6.69
C ARG A 97 -25.97 15.11 5.71
N TYR A 98 -25.07 14.29 6.22
CA TYR A 98 -24.12 13.51 5.43
C TYR A 98 -24.36 12.00 5.51
N HIS A 99 -25.57 11.58 5.85
CA HIS A 99 -25.92 10.18 6.11
C HIS A 99 -25.50 9.23 4.99
N GLY A 100 -25.74 9.59 3.72
CA GLY A 100 -25.39 8.74 2.58
C GLY A 100 -23.89 8.48 2.48
N ILE A 101 -23.06 9.54 2.57
CA ILE A 101 -21.59 9.44 2.50
C ILE A 101 -21.04 8.74 3.73
N SER A 102 -21.51 9.11 4.92
CA SER A 102 -21.06 8.49 6.17
C SER A 102 -21.36 7.00 6.22
N ARG A 103 -22.56 6.60 5.79
CA ARG A 103 -22.96 5.19 5.71
C ARG A 103 -22.12 4.41 4.70
N MET A 104 -21.90 4.98 3.52
CA MET A 104 -21.06 4.34 2.49
C MET A 104 -19.61 4.19 2.97
N ALA A 105 -19.04 5.23 3.59
CA ALA A 105 -17.71 5.17 4.18
C ALA A 105 -17.62 4.12 5.28
N ALA A 106 -18.58 4.08 6.20
CA ALA A 106 -18.63 3.07 7.26
C ALA A 106 -18.75 1.64 6.73
N GLN A 107 -19.56 1.43 5.68
CA GLN A 107 -19.67 0.11 5.05
C GLN A 107 -18.39 -0.33 4.35
N SER A 108 -17.65 0.60 3.73
CA SER A 108 -16.42 0.28 3.00
C SER A 108 -15.19 0.12 3.91
N THR A 109 -15.11 0.88 4.99
CA THR A 109 -13.95 0.89 5.90
C THR A 109 -14.15 0.07 7.17
N GLY A 110 -15.40 -0.20 7.54
CA GLY A 110 -15.77 -0.78 8.83
C GLY A 110 -15.70 0.23 9.99
N LEU A 111 -15.44 1.52 9.72
CA LEU A 111 -15.26 2.57 10.72
C LEU A 111 -16.36 3.62 10.57
N ALA A 112 -17.01 3.99 11.67
CA ALA A 112 -17.95 5.10 11.71
C ALA A 112 -17.20 6.45 11.57
N ALA A 113 -17.91 7.46 11.09
CA ALA A 113 -17.38 8.82 11.03
C ALA A 113 -17.24 9.37 12.46
N THR A 114 -16.12 10.04 12.73
CA THR A 114 -15.82 10.68 14.03
C THR A 114 -15.85 12.20 13.91
N ASN A 115 -16.06 12.86 15.03
CA ASN A 115 -15.94 14.31 15.17
C ASN A 115 -14.60 14.69 15.83
N SER A 116 -14.45 15.97 16.13
CA SER A 116 -13.30 16.51 16.90
C SER A 116 -11.95 16.28 16.23
N ASN A 117 -11.92 16.22 14.88
CA ASN A 117 -10.69 16.16 14.13
C ASN A 117 -10.33 17.59 13.66
N ALA A 118 -9.07 17.99 13.86
CA ALA A 118 -8.49 19.16 13.22
C ALA A 118 -7.73 18.74 11.97
N MET A 119 -7.83 19.51 10.89
CA MET A 119 -7.13 19.21 9.65
C MET A 119 -6.34 20.44 9.19
N THR A 120 -5.08 20.24 8.86
CA THR A 120 -4.20 21.27 8.29
C THR A 120 -3.69 20.80 6.94
N LEU A 121 -3.83 21.62 5.92
CA LEU A 121 -3.30 21.35 4.59
C LEU A 121 -1.86 21.89 4.51
N LEU A 122 -0.91 21.01 4.19
CA LEU A 122 0.48 21.36 3.92
C LEU A 122 0.72 21.21 2.40
N ASN A 123 1.23 22.25 1.75
CA ASN A 123 1.31 22.34 0.30
C ASN A 123 2.71 22.47 -0.29
N SER A 124 3.75 22.39 0.54
CA SER A 124 5.14 22.44 0.08
C SER A 124 5.99 21.37 0.79
N THR A 125 7.04 20.91 0.14
CA THR A 125 7.99 19.96 0.74
C THR A 125 8.56 20.48 2.06
N ASP A 126 8.92 21.75 2.08
CA ASP A 126 9.51 22.38 3.27
C ASP A 126 8.51 22.39 4.43
N SER A 127 7.28 22.86 4.20
CA SER A 127 6.26 22.88 5.25
C SER A 127 5.89 21.49 5.76
N ILE A 128 5.89 20.48 4.87
CA ILE A 128 5.62 19.08 5.26
C ILE A 128 6.75 18.53 6.13
N VAL A 129 8.00 18.68 5.68
CA VAL A 129 9.16 18.14 6.41
C VAL A 129 9.35 18.86 7.75
N ASP A 130 9.20 20.18 7.79
CA ASP A 130 9.35 20.96 9.02
C ASP A 130 8.27 20.60 10.06
N ALA A 131 7.00 20.42 9.62
CA ALA A 131 5.93 19.97 10.49
C ALA A 131 6.19 18.54 11.03
N ILE A 132 6.58 17.62 10.17
CA ILE A 132 6.92 16.25 10.56
C ILE A 132 8.09 16.23 11.56
N LEU A 133 9.14 17.02 11.30
CA LEU A 133 10.30 17.14 12.20
C LEU A 133 9.89 17.66 13.57
N ALA A 134 9.05 18.71 13.61
CA ALA A 134 8.57 19.27 14.86
C ALA A 134 7.83 18.22 15.70
N ASP A 135 6.93 17.47 15.08
CA ASP A 135 6.13 16.46 15.78
C ASP A 135 6.96 15.25 16.21
N ILE A 136 7.89 14.75 15.38
CA ILE A 136 8.81 13.67 15.77
C ILE A 136 9.70 14.10 16.96
N ASN A 137 10.17 15.34 16.96
CA ASN A 137 10.99 15.85 18.04
C ASN A 137 10.22 15.98 19.36
N GLN A 138 8.90 16.18 19.32
CA GLN A 138 8.02 16.27 20.47
C GLN A 138 7.39 14.94 20.86
N ALA A 139 7.54 13.90 20.06
CA ALA A 139 6.95 12.57 20.28
C ALA A 139 7.37 12.00 21.65
N GLN A 140 6.37 11.43 22.36
CA GLN A 140 6.52 10.88 23.72
C GLN A 140 6.29 9.37 23.78
N GLN A 141 5.45 8.81 22.89
CA GLN A 141 5.01 7.42 22.96
C GLN A 141 5.39 6.62 21.71
N SER A 142 5.02 7.10 20.53
CA SER A 142 5.20 6.33 19.30
C SER A 142 5.36 7.19 18.07
N CYS A 143 6.15 6.67 17.12
CA CYS A 143 6.38 7.28 15.81
C CYS A 143 6.34 6.19 14.73
N LEU A 144 5.22 6.08 14.01
CA LEU A 144 4.96 5.00 13.05
C LEU A 144 4.91 5.55 11.62
N LEU A 145 5.86 5.12 10.78
CA LEU A 145 6.00 5.56 9.40
C LEU A 145 5.67 4.42 8.42
N ALA A 146 4.79 4.66 7.45
CA ALA A 146 4.52 3.74 6.36
C ALA A 146 4.59 4.48 5.02
N PHE A 147 5.65 4.26 4.24
CA PHE A 147 5.89 5.00 3.00
C PHE A 147 6.19 4.08 1.82
N TYR A 148 5.81 4.54 0.63
CA TYR A 148 6.16 3.86 -0.62
C TYR A 148 7.61 4.12 -0.98
N ILE A 149 8.04 5.38 -0.98
CA ILE A 149 9.43 5.77 -1.27
C ILE A 149 10.02 6.51 -0.07
N ILE A 150 11.18 6.04 0.36
CA ILE A 150 12.09 6.74 1.25
C ILE A 150 13.41 6.88 0.51
N GLU A 151 13.84 8.13 0.26
CA GLU A 151 15.13 8.43 -0.33
C GLU A 151 15.98 9.18 0.71
N PRO A 152 17.00 8.53 1.30
CA PRO A 152 17.75 9.09 2.42
C PRO A 152 18.79 10.12 1.95
N GLN A 153 18.31 11.25 1.44
CA GLN A 153 19.14 12.37 0.97
C GLN A 153 18.53 13.71 1.40
N GLY A 154 19.38 14.70 1.62
CA GLY A 154 18.97 16.06 1.95
C GLY A 154 18.13 16.15 3.23
N LYS A 155 16.97 16.78 3.17
CA LYS A 155 16.08 16.95 4.34
C LYS A 155 15.58 15.63 4.93
N ILE A 156 15.55 14.55 4.16
CA ILE A 156 15.11 13.26 4.66
C ILE A 156 16.12 12.62 5.59
N GLU A 157 17.42 12.89 5.42
CA GLU A 157 18.44 12.46 6.39
C GLU A 157 18.19 13.07 7.77
N THR A 158 17.88 14.38 7.83
CA THR A 158 17.53 15.07 9.08
C THR A 158 16.28 14.43 9.73
N LEU A 159 15.29 14.03 8.92
CA LEU A 159 14.09 13.35 9.42
C LEU A 159 14.44 11.96 10.01
N LEU A 160 15.29 11.19 9.34
CA LEU A 160 15.74 9.88 9.84
C LEU A 160 16.57 10.03 11.11
N ASP A 161 17.41 11.06 11.23
CA ASP A 161 18.14 11.39 12.46
C ASP A 161 17.18 11.77 13.60
N ALA A 162 16.09 12.51 13.31
CA ALA A 162 15.06 12.82 14.31
C ALA A 162 14.34 11.55 14.80
N VAL A 163 14.07 10.58 13.93
CA VAL A 163 13.51 9.28 14.32
C VAL A 163 14.47 8.51 15.22
N ILE A 164 15.77 8.51 14.90
CA ILE A 164 16.82 7.93 15.76
C ILE A 164 16.83 8.60 17.13
N ALA A 165 16.78 9.94 17.16
CA ALA A 165 16.76 10.69 18.41
C ALA A 165 15.49 10.40 19.24
N ALA A 166 14.33 10.26 18.59
CA ALA A 166 13.08 9.86 19.25
C ALA A 166 13.20 8.46 19.88
N SER A 167 13.71 7.49 19.12
CA SER A 167 13.93 6.14 19.64
C SER A 167 14.88 6.12 20.84
N LYS A 168 15.97 6.90 20.82
CA LYS A 168 16.89 7.04 21.96
C LYS A 168 16.24 7.70 23.19
N ARG A 169 15.16 8.48 23.01
CA ARG A 169 14.34 9.02 24.12
C ARG A 169 13.36 7.99 24.69
N GLY A 170 13.27 6.80 24.11
CA GLY A 170 12.34 5.73 24.53
C GLY A 170 11.01 5.74 23.75
N VAL A 171 10.89 6.51 22.68
CA VAL A 171 9.73 6.50 21.80
C VAL A 171 9.72 5.22 20.96
N ASP A 172 8.59 4.53 20.87
CA ASP A 172 8.42 3.35 20.04
C ASP A 172 8.37 3.75 18.56
N CYS A 173 9.45 3.48 17.83
CA CYS A 173 9.63 3.91 16.45
C CYS A 173 9.61 2.74 15.48
N MET A 174 8.75 2.80 14.46
CA MET A 174 8.65 1.79 13.41
C MET A 174 8.61 2.43 12.02
N ILE A 175 9.37 1.86 11.10
CA ILE A 175 9.36 2.23 9.67
C ILE A 175 8.96 1.02 8.84
N LEU A 176 7.87 1.14 8.08
CA LEU A 176 7.42 0.19 7.07
C LEU A 176 7.61 0.82 5.69
N ALA A 177 8.66 0.44 4.98
CA ALA A 177 8.95 0.95 3.64
C ALA A 177 8.70 -0.11 2.56
N ASP A 178 8.21 0.30 1.38
CA ASP A 178 8.04 -0.63 0.26
C ASP A 178 9.40 -1.12 -0.26
N ALA A 179 9.56 -2.42 -0.41
CA ALA A 179 10.86 -3.02 -0.74
C ALA A 179 11.42 -2.59 -2.12
N VAL A 180 10.55 -2.23 -3.08
CA VAL A 180 10.96 -1.78 -4.42
C VAL A 180 11.04 -0.27 -4.47
N GLY A 181 10.00 0.41 -3.99
CA GLY A 181 9.95 1.87 -3.99
C GLY A 181 11.07 2.50 -3.16
N SER A 182 11.47 1.85 -2.05
CA SER A 182 12.52 2.31 -1.15
C SER A 182 13.82 1.50 -1.27
N LYS A 183 14.13 1.00 -2.47
CA LYS A 183 15.33 0.17 -2.67
C LYS A 183 16.60 0.86 -2.19
N ASN A 184 16.82 2.14 -2.57
CA ASN A 184 18.01 2.91 -2.15
C ASN A 184 18.12 3.04 -0.63
N PHE A 185 16.99 3.21 0.06
CA PHE A 185 16.94 3.22 1.52
C PHE A 185 17.39 1.88 2.12
N PHE A 186 16.91 0.76 1.58
CA PHE A 186 17.30 -0.57 2.07
C PHE A 186 18.76 -0.94 1.76
N ASP A 187 19.29 -0.43 0.66
CA ASP A 187 20.70 -0.65 0.26
C ASP A 187 21.67 0.30 0.97
N SER A 188 21.16 1.30 1.69
CA SER A 188 21.98 2.30 2.41
C SER A 188 22.35 1.87 3.82
N ASP A 189 23.31 2.54 4.42
CA ASP A 189 23.70 2.36 5.84
C ASP A 189 22.61 2.81 6.82
N TRP A 190 21.60 3.56 6.37
CA TRP A 190 20.54 4.09 7.21
C TRP A 190 19.75 3.01 7.94
N VAL A 191 19.45 1.91 7.27
CA VAL A 191 18.73 0.79 7.90
C VAL A 191 19.51 0.21 9.07
N ALA A 192 20.83 0.06 8.91
CA ALA A 192 21.68 -0.41 9.99
C ALA A 192 21.80 0.60 11.14
N LYS A 193 21.87 1.90 10.83
CA LYS A 193 21.90 2.99 11.84
C LYS A 193 20.59 3.03 12.65
N LEU A 194 19.44 2.98 11.96
CA LEU A 194 18.13 2.99 12.58
C LEU A 194 17.93 1.79 13.52
N ARG A 195 18.22 0.58 13.02
CA ARG A 195 18.09 -0.65 13.83
C ARG A 195 18.99 -0.66 15.06
N ARG A 196 20.23 -0.16 14.93
CA ARG A 196 21.14 0.00 16.08
C ARG A 196 20.62 0.98 17.13
N ALA A 197 19.83 1.95 16.71
CA ALA A 197 19.18 2.91 17.61
C ALA A 197 17.89 2.39 18.23
N GLY A 198 17.44 1.17 17.91
CA GLY A 198 16.21 0.57 18.42
C GLY A 198 14.98 0.79 17.55
N VAL A 199 15.12 1.41 16.37
CA VAL A 199 14.00 1.58 15.44
C VAL A 199 13.69 0.27 14.72
N GLU A 200 12.42 -0.16 14.73
CA GLU A 200 11.97 -1.30 13.93
C GLU A 200 11.86 -0.92 12.45
N VAL A 201 12.59 -1.59 11.57
CA VAL A 201 12.56 -1.33 10.13
C VAL A 201 12.16 -2.58 9.37
N HIS A 202 11.02 -2.50 8.68
CA HIS A 202 10.40 -3.60 7.93
C HIS A 202 10.24 -3.27 6.44
N ALA A 203 10.52 -4.26 5.59
CA ALA A 203 10.26 -4.18 4.15
C ALA A 203 8.84 -4.68 3.84
N ALA A 204 8.00 -3.79 3.31
CA ALA A 204 6.70 -4.17 2.79
C ALA A 204 6.84 -4.80 1.41
N LEU A 205 6.12 -5.90 1.18
CA LEU A 205 6.01 -6.58 -0.10
C LEU A 205 7.39 -6.93 -0.73
N PRO A 206 8.28 -7.62 -0.02
CA PRO A 206 9.56 -8.01 -0.56
C PRO A 206 9.39 -8.84 -1.84
N VAL A 207 10.20 -8.54 -2.84
CA VAL A 207 10.20 -9.23 -4.14
C VAL A 207 11.21 -10.36 -4.09
N GLY A 208 10.83 -11.53 -4.63
CA GLY A 208 11.71 -12.67 -4.81
C GLY A 208 11.29 -13.45 -6.04
N LEU A 209 12.25 -14.09 -6.75
CA LEU A 209 12.03 -14.83 -8.00
C LEU A 209 10.84 -15.79 -7.93
N TRP A 210 10.72 -16.55 -6.85
CA TRP A 210 9.62 -17.49 -6.64
C TRP A 210 8.29 -16.81 -6.26
N ARG A 211 8.35 -15.63 -5.61
CA ARG A 211 7.14 -14.88 -5.22
C ARG A 211 6.49 -14.20 -6.41
N THR A 212 7.25 -13.73 -7.38
CA THR A 212 6.71 -13.10 -8.60
C THR A 212 5.89 -14.05 -9.46
N LEU A 213 6.18 -15.36 -9.40
CA LEU A 213 5.39 -16.38 -10.10
C LEU A 213 4.00 -16.62 -9.46
N PHE A 214 3.85 -16.36 -8.16
CA PHE A 214 2.63 -16.68 -7.41
C PHE A 214 1.87 -15.46 -6.89
N THR A 215 2.49 -14.27 -6.87
CA THR A 215 1.87 -13.03 -6.41
C THR A 215 2.20 -11.89 -7.36
N ARG A 216 1.24 -11.01 -7.59
CA ARG A 216 1.44 -9.83 -8.43
C ARG A 216 2.50 -8.90 -7.82
N ALA A 217 3.64 -8.78 -8.50
CA ALA A 217 4.74 -7.91 -8.08
C ALA A 217 4.45 -6.41 -8.31
N ASP A 218 3.49 -6.10 -9.18
CA ASP A 218 3.02 -4.75 -9.50
C ASP A 218 2.11 -4.14 -8.40
N LEU A 219 1.52 -4.97 -7.53
CA LEU A 219 0.74 -4.50 -6.40
C LEU A 219 1.65 -4.04 -5.27
N ARG A 220 1.94 -2.73 -5.25
CA ARG A 220 2.85 -2.10 -4.28
C ARG A 220 2.08 -1.37 -3.18
N ASN A 221 2.76 -1.12 -2.05
CA ASN A 221 2.19 -0.36 -0.95
C ASN A 221 2.39 1.16 -1.19
N HIS A 222 1.45 1.80 -1.88
CA HIS A 222 1.51 3.24 -2.18
C HIS A 222 1.09 4.15 -1.00
N ARG A 223 1.01 3.65 0.20
CA ARG A 223 0.66 4.45 1.39
C ARG A 223 1.78 5.44 1.72
N LYS A 224 1.39 6.60 2.20
CA LYS A 224 2.23 7.64 2.78
C LYS A 224 1.53 8.07 4.05
N ILE A 225 1.93 7.47 5.15
CA ILE A 225 1.30 7.65 6.46
C ILE A 225 2.40 7.82 7.50
N LEU A 226 2.26 8.83 8.33
CA LEU A 226 3.00 8.96 9.59
C LEU A 226 1.99 9.15 10.71
N ILE A 227 2.18 8.45 11.81
CA ILE A 227 1.37 8.60 13.02
C ILE A 227 2.31 8.88 14.18
N VAL A 228 2.05 9.98 14.89
CA VAL A 228 2.81 10.36 16.09
C VAL A 228 1.88 10.31 17.31
N ASP A 229 2.29 9.57 18.34
CA ASP A 229 1.63 9.43 19.63
C ASP A 229 0.15 9.03 19.56
N LYS A 230 -0.29 8.41 18.45
CA LYS A 230 -1.70 8.08 18.17
C LYS A 230 -2.64 9.29 18.18
N LYS A 231 -2.09 10.50 18.05
CA LYS A 231 -2.81 11.78 18.09
C LYS A 231 -2.70 12.55 16.79
N ILE A 232 -1.51 12.55 16.16
CA ILE A 232 -1.25 13.29 14.94
C ILE A 232 -1.05 12.29 13.81
N GLY A 233 -1.75 12.49 12.71
CA GLY A 233 -1.65 11.66 11.50
C GLY A 233 -1.36 12.49 10.27
N TYR A 234 -0.32 12.12 9.53
CA TYR A 234 -0.03 12.67 8.20
C TYR A 234 -0.43 11.68 7.14
N THR A 235 -1.11 12.13 6.11
CA THR A 235 -1.42 11.34 4.92
C THR A 235 -1.54 12.23 3.70
N GLY A 236 -1.25 11.68 2.52
CA GLY A 236 -1.31 12.44 1.27
C GLY A 236 -0.54 11.77 0.14
N SER A 237 -0.08 12.57 -0.82
CA SER A 237 0.71 12.13 -1.97
C SER A 237 2.23 12.20 -1.76
N PHE A 238 2.69 12.91 -0.73
CA PHE A 238 4.11 13.14 -0.44
C PHE A 238 4.82 11.85 -0.01
N ASN A 239 5.90 11.49 -0.72
CA ASN A 239 6.84 10.47 -0.26
C ASN A 239 7.97 11.12 0.56
N LEU A 240 8.72 10.33 1.32
CA LEU A 240 9.90 10.84 2.02
C LEU A 240 11.06 10.99 1.03
N VAL A 241 10.98 12.04 0.23
CA VAL A 241 11.99 12.40 -0.76
C VAL A 241 12.25 13.92 -0.70
N ASP A 242 13.49 14.31 -0.88
CA ASP A 242 13.84 15.72 -1.11
C ASP A 242 13.91 15.94 -2.64
N PRO A 243 13.05 16.79 -3.22
CA PRO A 243 12.99 17.01 -4.68
C PRO A 243 14.35 17.42 -5.28
N ARG A 244 15.19 18.08 -4.51
CA ARG A 244 16.51 18.52 -4.96
C ARG A 244 17.47 17.35 -5.27
N PHE A 245 17.20 16.17 -4.72
CA PHE A 245 18.03 14.98 -4.86
C PHE A 245 17.34 13.81 -5.54
N PHE A 246 16.02 13.87 -5.72
CA PHE A 246 15.23 12.77 -6.25
C PHE A 246 14.77 13.06 -7.68
N LYS A 247 15.17 12.20 -8.63
CA LYS A 247 14.77 12.26 -10.05
C LYS A 247 14.88 13.66 -10.68
N GLN A 248 15.99 14.35 -10.46
CA GLN A 248 16.23 15.73 -10.86
C GLN A 248 15.91 16.01 -12.36
N ASN A 249 16.08 15.01 -13.24
CA ASN A 249 15.83 15.14 -14.67
C ASN A 249 14.36 14.88 -15.07
N ALA A 250 13.47 14.55 -14.13
CA ALA A 250 12.09 14.18 -14.42
C ALA A 250 11.08 15.28 -14.06
N GLY A 251 11.53 16.46 -13.63
CA GLY A 251 10.65 17.56 -13.21
C GLY A 251 9.73 17.19 -12.03
N VAL A 252 10.16 16.27 -11.19
CA VAL A 252 9.39 15.81 -10.04
C VAL A 252 9.70 16.70 -8.85
N GLY A 253 8.75 17.51 -8.44
CA GLY A 253 8.70 18.06 -7.10
C GLY A 253 9.14 19.52 -6.95
N GLU A 254 8.29 20.43 -7.35
CA GLU A 254 8.07 21.71 -6.67
C GLU A 254 6.60 21.79 -6.21
#